data_001b6e0b7c4d9ca2f432f04d78294092
#
_entry.id   001b6e0b7c4d9ca2f432f04d78294092
#
_cell.length_a   1.000
_cell.length_b   1.000
_cell.length_c   1.000
_cell.angle_alpha   90.00
_cell.angle_beta   90.00
_cell.angle_gamma   90.00
#
_symmetry.space_group_name_H-M   'P 1'
#
loop_
_entity.id
_entity.type
_entity.pdbx_description
1 polymer ?
#
loop_
_entity_poly.entity_id
_entity_poly.type
_entity_poly.pdbx_seq_one_letter_code
_entity_poly.pdbx_strand_id
1 'polypeptide(L)'
;MRWVVGDIHGCARELGDLLDEIRFDPGRDELWCVGDLVNTGPDSLEALRIWRDAGARSVVGNHDIYALLARSGRVARRTDRLDRLFASRDCDALLARLRASPAIVRFTRDIEPRGVWLVHGGLHPRWNDLAALASRLDAQPHDDDWLGGDEVTFMTRVRCCDRFGDRARFTGRPSDAPPPYAPWDAYYAGDELVVHGHWAMRGHYRGPRTLGLDSACVYGGHLTAWCIDDDRVESVRCRIPRGYLV
;
A
#
# COMPACT_ATOMS: atom_id res chain seq x y z
N MET A 1 -5.66 -3.16 19.36
CA MET A 1 -4.55 -3.71 18.53
C MET A 1 -4.37 -2.84 17.30
N ARG A 2 -3.15 -2.68 16.77
CA ARG A 2 -2.87 -1.94 15.54
C ARG A 2 -2.55 -2.93 14.41
N TRP A 3 -3.38 -2.90 13.37
CA TRP A 3 -3.27 -3.80 12.23
C TRP A 3 -2.84 -3.06 10.97
N VAL A 4 -2.04 -3.69 10.13
CA VAL A 4 -1.66 -3.22 8.80
C VAL A 4 -2.08 -4.26 7.77
N VAL A 5 -2.91 -3.86 6.81
CA VAL A 5 -3.43 -4.70 5.72
C VAL A 5 -2.64 -4.44 4.44
N GLY A 6 -2.35 -5.48 3.70
CA GLY A 6 -1.75 -5.44 2.36
C GLY A 6 -2.65 -4.81 1.30
N ASP A 7 -2.21 -4.88 0.04
CA ASP A 7 -2.90 -4.32 -1.12
C ASP A 7 -4.30 -4.90 -1.29
N ILE A 8 -5.32 -4.03 -1.28
CA ILE A 8 -6.74 -4.40 -1.30
C ILE A 8 -7.27 -4.47 -2.72
N HIS A 9 -6.94 -3.49 -3.56
CA HIS A 9 -7.34 -3.42 -4.98
C HIS A 9 -8.85 -3.65 -5.21
N GLY A 10 -9.72 -3.12 -4.36
CA GLY A 10 -11.17 -3.32 -4.49
C GLY A 10 -11.65 -4.74 -4.17
N CYS A 11 -10.86 -5.56 -3.51
CA CYS A 11 -11.26 -6.85 -2.94
C CYS A 11 -12.08 -6.62 -1.65
N ALA A 12 -13.23 -5.96 -1.79
CA ALA A 12 -14.06 -5.52 -0.68
C ALA A 12 -14.55 -6.67 0.20
N ARG A 13 -14.89 -7.80 -0.43
CA ARG A 13 -15.36 -8.99 0.28
C ARG A 13 -14.26 -9.59 1.16
N GLU A 14 -13.06 -9.70 0.60
CA GLU A 14 -11.89 -10.21 1.31
C GLU A 14 -11.49 -9.26 2.44
N LEU A 15 -11.66 -7.96 2.25
CA LEU A 15 -11.45 -6.98 3.34
C LEU A 15 -12.45 -7.21 4.48
N GLY A 16 -13.73 -7.40 4.18
CA GLY A 16 -14.74 -7.74 5.20
C GLY A 16 -14.41 -9.06 5.92
N ASP A 17 -14.13 -10.13 5.17
CA ASP A 17 -13.76 -11.43 5.72
C ASP A 17 -12.49 -11.34 6.61
N LEU A 18 -11.51 -10.50 6.24
CA LEU A 18 -10.28 -10.31 7.03
C LEU A 18 -10.55 -9.55 8.33
N LEU A 19 -11.41 -8.53 8.30
CA LEU A 19 -11.82 -7.80 9.50
C LEU A 19 -12.57 -8.71 10.49
N ASP A 20 -13.41 -9.61 9.98
CA ASP A 20 -14.08 -10.64 10.80
C ASP A 20 -13.07 -11.63 11.39
N GLU A 21 -12.11 -12.13 10.60
CA GLU A 21 -11.07 -13.06 11.03
C GLU A 21 -10.23 -12.50 12.18
N ILE A 22 -9.78 -11.25 12.06
CA ILE A 22 -9.00 -10.58 13.11
C ILE A 22 -9.88 -10.04 14.25
N ARG A 23 -11.21 -10.18 14.16
CA ARG A 23 -12.20 -9.66 15.12
C ARG A 23 -11.98 -8.16 15.37
N PHE A 24 -11.83 -7.42 14.28
CA PHE A 24 -11.57 -5.99 14.34
C PHE A 24 -12.72 -5.24 14.99
N ASP A 25 -12.40 -4.38 15.96
CA ASP A 25 -13.34 -3.50 16.63
C ASP A 25 -12.89 -2.04 16.50
N PRO A 26 -13.57 -1.20 15.69
CA PRO A 26 -13.16 0.18 15.47
C PRO A 26 -13.19 1.06 16.72
N GLY A 27 -13.84 0.61 17.80
CA GLY A 27 -13.83 1.30 19.11
C GLY A 27 -12.59 1.02 19.92
N ARG A 28 -11.80 0.02 19.55
CA ARG A 28 -10.63 -0.46 20.33
C ARG A 28 -9.37 -0.59 19.49
N ASP A 29 -9.52 -0.96 18.22
CA ASP A 29 -8.42 -1.31 17.34
C ASP A 29 -8.15 -0.19 16.33
N GLU A 30 -6.93 -0.11 15.83
CA GLU A 30 -6.52 0.80 14.78
C GLU A 30 -6.16 -0.01 13.52
N LEU A 31 -6.65 0.45 12.35
CA LEU A 31 -6.41 -0.20 11.07
C LEU A 31 -5.67 0.73 10.12
N TRP A 32 -4.59 0.21 9.53
CA TRP A 32 -3.84 0.83 8.46
C TRP A 32 -3.80 -0.07 7.22
N CYS A 33 -3.61 0.53 6.05
CA CYS A 33 -3.36 -0.18 4.80
C CYS A 33 -2.05 0.29 4.17
N VAL A 34 -1.38 -0.61 3.47
CA VAL A 34 -0.13 -0.30 2.76
C VAL A 34 -0.35 0.52 1.47
N GLY A 35 -1.58 0.95 1.18
CA GLY A 35 -1.99 1.58 -0.08
C GLY A 35 -2.68 0.61 -1.03
N ASP A 36 -2.94 1.09 -2.24
CA ASP A 36 -3.64 0.36 -3.31
C ASP A 36 -4.99 -0.22 -2.85
N LEU A 37 -5.83 0.67 -2.30
CA LEU A 37 -7.18 0.34 -1.87
C LEU A 37 -8.10 0.06 -3.06
N VAL A 38 -7.85 0.75 -4.20
CA VAL A 38 -8.76 0.80 -5.35
C VAL A 38 -8.13 0.24 -6.62
N ASN A 39 -8.96 0.18 -7.67
CA ASN A 39 -8.60 -0.27 -9.02
C ASN A 39 -8.31 -1.78 -9.09
N THR A 40 -8.17 -2.30 -10.31
CA THR A 40 -7.85 -3.70 -10.63
C THR A 40 -8.95 -4.70 -10.25
N GLY A 41 -9.39 -4.75 -9.02
CA GLY A 41 -10.38 -5.71 -8.50
C GLY A 41 -11.85 -5.29 -8.70
N PRO A 42 -12.77 -6.08 -8.14
CA PRO A 42 -14.18 -6.01 -8.53
C PRO A 42 -14.94 -4.81 -7.95
N ASP A 43 -14.59 -4.31 -6.76
CA ASP A 43 -15.43 -3.31 -6.08
C ASP A 43 -14.63 -2.27 -5.28
N SER A 44 -14.03 -1.32 -6.01
CA SER A 44 -13.29 -0.20 -5.41
C SER A 44 -14.18 0.69 -4.52
N LEU A 45 -15.47 0.85 -4.87
CA LEU A 45 -16.40 1.67 -4.10
C LEU A 45 -16.63 1.06 -2.71
N GLU A 46 -16.96 -0.23 -2.67
CA GLU A 46 -17.28 -0.89 -1.41
C GLU A 46 -16.03 -1.05 -0.54
N ALA A 47 -14.86 -1.32 -1.14
CA ALA A 47 -13.60 -1.35 -0.41
C ALA A 47 -13.31 -0.02 0.31
N LEU A 48 -13.51 1.12 -0.37
CA LEU A 48 -13.36 2.44 0.26
C LEU A 48 -14.41 2.73 1.32
N ARG A 49 -15.63 2.22 1.18
CA ARG A 49 -16.68 2.35 2.21
C ARG A 49 -16.31 1.57 3.46
N ILE A 50 -15.94 0.30 3.32
CA ILE A 50 -15.47 -0.52 4.45
C ILE A 50 -14.27 0.15 5.14
N TRP A 51 -13.28 0.62 4.36
CA TRP A 51 -12.11 1.33 4.88
C TRP A 51 -12.49 2.60 5.67
N ARG A 52 -13.44 3.40 5.13
CA ARG A 52 -13.98 4.59 5.82
C ARG A 52 -14.70 4.23 7.11
N ASP A 53 -15.60 3.24 7.05
CA ASP A 53 -16.50 2.88 8.14
C ASP A 53 -15.74 2.18 9.28
N ALA A 54 -14.64 1.47 8.96
CA ALA A 54 -13.67 0.97 9.92
C ALA A 54 -12.82 2.07 10.58
N GLY A 55 -12.96 3.35 10.19
CA GLY A 55 -12.06 4.41 10.66
C GLY A 55 -10.62 4.24 10.21
N ALA A 56 -10.36 3.35 9.25
CA ALA A 56 -9.02 2.96 8.81
C ALA A 56 -8.26 4.11 8.16
N ARG A 57 -6.93 4.05 8.23
CA ARG A 57 -5.98 4.94 7.54
C ARG A 57 -5.19 4.17 6.50
N SER A 58 -4.45 4.87 5.65
CA SER A 58 -3.57 4.26 4.64
C SER A 58 -2.38 5.15 4.36
N VAL A 59 -1.28 4.57 3.89
CA VAL A 59 -0.36 5.32 3.03
C VAL A 59 -0.89 5.28 1.60
N VAL A 60 -0.50 6.24 0.77
CA VAL A 60 -0.97 6.27 -0.63
C VAL A 60 -0.26 5.21 -1.48
N GLY A 61 -1.02 4.47 -2.29
CA GLY A 61 -0.49 3.52 -3.28
C GLY A 61 -0.52 4.06 -4.71
N ASN A 62 0.16 3.40 -5.63
CA ASN A 62 0.22 3.87 -7.02
C ASN A 62 -1.12 3.74 -7.76
N HIS A 63 -1.98 2.79 -7.40
CA HIS A 63 -3.33 2.69 -7.95
C HIS A 63 -4.29 3.71 -7.33
N ASP A 64 -4.07 4.10 -6.07
CA ASP A 64 -4.78 5.20 -5.44
C ASP A 64 -4.45 6.52 -6.13
N ILE A 65 -3.15 6.79 -6.38
CA ILE A 65 -2.68 7.95 -7.15
C ILE A 65 -3.31 7.95 -8.55
N TYR A 66 -3.32 6.80 -9.22
CA TYR A 66 -3.96 6.70 -10.54
C TYR A 66 -5.44 7.08 -10.49
N ALA A 67 -6.20 6.58 -9.51
CA ALA A 67 -7.62 6.90 -9.35
C ALA A 67 -7.84 8.41 -9.10
N LEU A 68 -7.04 9.02 -8.23
CA LEU A 68 -7.08 10.45 -7.94
C LEU A 68 -6.77 11.31 -9.16
N LEU A 69 -5.71 11.00 -9.90
CA LEU A 69 -5.32 11.72 -11.11
C LEU A 69 -6.27 11.47 -12.30
N ALA A 70 -6.89 10.30 -12.39
CA ALA A 70 -7.95 10.01 -13.37
C ALA A 70 -9.22 10.79 -13.06
N ARG A 71 -9.59 10.97 -11.78
CA ARG A 71 -10.74 11.78 -11.38
C ARG A 71 -10.54 13.26 -11.67
N SER A 72 -9.32 13.79 -11.47
CA SER A 72 -9.00 15.19 -11.78
C SER A 72 -8.75 15.45 -13.28
N GLY A 73 -8.71 14.40 -14.11
CA GLY A 73 -8.45 14.52 -15.56
C GLY A 73 -6.97 14.69 -15.94
N ARG A 74 -6.05 14.58 -14.99
CA ARG A 74 -4.58 14.67 -15.24
C ARG A 74 -4.05 13.45 -16.00
N VAL A 75 -4.71 12.30 -15.86
CA VAL A 75 -4.39 11.08 -16.64
C VAL A 75 -5.64 10.50 -17.27
N ALA A 76 -5.48 9.87 -18.44
CA ALA A 76 -6.58 9.21 -19.13
C ALA A 76 -7.04 7.96 -18.33
N ARG A 77 -8.35 7.75 -18.30
CA ARG A 77 -8.91 6.49 -17.76
C ARG A 77 -8.55 5.33 -18.68
N ARG A 78 -7.98 4.29 -18.08
CA ARG A 78 -7.53 3.08 -18.78
C ARG A 78 -8.32 1.83 -18.38
N THR A 79 -9.33 1.97 -17.50
CA THR A 79 -10.09 0.86 -16.94
C THR A 79 -11.49 1.33 -16.54
N ASP A 80 -12.46 0.43 -16.60
CA ASP A 80 -13.83 0.58 -16.12
C ASP A 80 -13.98 0.23 -14.62
N ARG A 81 -12.92 -0.32 -14.01
CA ARG A 81 -12.92 -0.74 -12.58
C ARG A 81 -13.23 0.37 -11.58
N LEU A 82 -13.12 1.62 -12.00
CA LEU A 82 -13.42 2.80 -11.20
C LEU A 82 -14.81 3.42 -11.52
N ASP A 83 -15.57 2.89 -12.48
CA ASP A 83 -16.82 3.50 -12.94
C ASP A 83 -17.86 3.60 -11.84
N ARG A 84 -18.08 2.54 -11.08
CA ARG A 84 -18.98 2.54 -9.94
C ARG A 84 -18.57 3.54 -8.86
N LEU A 85 -17.29 3.65 -8.57
CA LEU A 85 -16.74 4.63 -7.64
C LEU A 85 -17.01 6.06 -8.14
N PHE A 86 -16.64 6.35 -9.38
CA PHE A 86 -16.78 7.71 -9.93
C PHE A 86 -18.22 8.16 -10.14
N ALA A 87 -19.16 7.22 -10.30
CA ALA A 87 -20.60 7.50 -10.41
C ALA A 87 -21.29 7.58 -9.04
N SER A 88 -20.62 7.23 -7.95
CA SER A 88 -21.26 7.20 -6.64
C SER A 88 -21.41 8.61 -6.04
N ARG A 89 -22.44 8.79 -5.20
CA ARG A 89 -22.74 10.07 -4.54
C ARG A 89 -21.68 10.46 -3.49
N ASP A 90 -21.01 9.49 -2.91
CA ASP A 90 -19.96 9.67 -1.90
C ASP A 90 -18.53 9.65 -2.48
N CYS A 91 -18.41 9.62 -3.82
CA CYS A 91 -17.12 9.58 -4.51
C CYS A 91 -16.14 10.66 -4.03
N ASP A 92 -16.57 11.92 -4.06
CA ASP A 92 -15.67 13.03 -3.76
C ASP A 92 -15.22 13.02 -2.28
N ALA A 93 -16.09 12.62 -1.36
CA ALA A 93 -15.72 12.45 0.05
C ALA A 93 -14.74 11.28 0.27
N LEU A 94 -14.97 10.14 -0.40
CA LEU A 94 -14.05 8.98 -0.33
C LEU A 94 -12.69 9.31 -0.93
N LEU A 95 -12.65 9.96 -2.10
CA LEU A 95 -11.41 10.35 -2.75
C LEU A 95 -10.67 11.47 -2.00
N ALA A 96 -11.37 12.41 -1.38
CA ALA A 96 -10.75 13.42 -0.51
C ALA A 96 -10.06 12.77 0.69
N ARG A 97 -10.70 11.77 1.32
CA ARG A 97 -10.10 11.00 2.41
C ARG A 97 -8.89 10.19 1.92
N LEU A 98 -8.97 9.56 0.74
CA LEU A 98 -7.85 8.82 0.13
C LEU A 98 -6.68 9.76 -0.19
N ARG A 99 -6.95 10.95 -0.74
CA ARG A 99 -5.95 11.97 -1.04
C ARG A 99 -5.19 12.47 0.20
N ALA A 100 -5.84 12.49 1.36
CA ALA A 100 -5.21 12.87 2.62
C ALA A 100 -4.24 11.81 3.17
N SER A 101 -4.10 10.66 2.51
CA SER A 101 -3.16 9.61 2.92
C SER A 101 -1.72 10.07 2.76
N PRO A 102 -0.85 9.92 3.78
CA PRO A 102 0.57 10.24 3.69
C PRO A 102 1.30 9.27 2.75
N ALA A 103 2.51 9.63 2.31
CA ALA A 103 3.36 8.72 1.54
C ALA A 103 4.12 7.70 2.41
N ILE A 104 4.39 8.07 3.66
CA ILE A 104 5.14 7.27 4.63
C ILE A 104 4.69 7.63 6.05
N VAL A 105 4.62 6.63 6.95
CA VAL A 105 4.26 6.81 8.36
C VAL A 105 5.21 6.01 9.24
N ARG A 106 5.48 6.52 10.45
CA ARG A 106 6.28 5.82 11.45
C ARG A 106 5.43 5.43 12.67
N PHE A 107 5.59 4.19 13.11
CA PHE A 107 5.02 3.66 14.35
C PHE A 107 6.12 3.34 15.36
N THR A 108 5.78 3.42 16.64
CA THR A 108 6.56 2.83 17.74
C THR A 108 5.98 1.47 18.12
N ARG A 109 6.81 0.55 18.60
CA ARG A 109 6.40 -0.76 19.12
C ARG A 109 6.84 -0.92 20.56
N ASP A 110 5.97 -1.44 21.42
CA ASP A 110 6.32 -1.68 22.82
C ASP A 110 7.17 -2.95 23.00
N ILE A 111 6.98 -3.92 22.09
CA ILE A 111 7.70 -5.21 22.12
C ILE A 111 9.13 -5.12 21.56
N GLU A 112 9.43 -4.06 20.83
CA GLU A 112 10.75 -3.83 20.24
C GLU A 112 11.02 -2.31 20.18
N PRO A 113 12.16 -1.83 20.69
CA PRO A 113 12.44 -0.39 20.75
C PRO A 113 12.64 0.24 19.35
N ARG A 114 12.77 -0.58 18.32
CA ARG A 114 12.90 -0.12 16.92
C ARG A 114 11.54 0.29 16.38
N GLY A 115 11.51 1.42 15.69
CA GLY A 115 10.32 1.89 15.00
C GLY A 115 9.96 1.02 13.79
N VAL A 116 8.77 1.27 13.27
CA VAL A 116 8.25 0.64 12.06
C VAL A 116 7.87 1.73 11.09
N TRP A 117 8.42 1.68 9.89
CA TRP A 117 8.00 2.51 8.78
C TRP A 117 6.96 1.77 7.93
N LEU A 118 5.90 2.46 7.56
CA LEU A 118 4.90 2.00 6.61
C LEU A 118 5.03 2.83 5.34
N VAL A 119 5.21 2.17 4.20
CA VAL A 119 5.31 2.77 2.88
C VAL A 119 4.68 1.84 1.86
N HIS A 120 4.21 2.35 0.71
CA HIS A 120 3.55 1.46 -0.25
C HIS A 120 4.53 0.52 -0.97
N GLY A 121 5.53 1.04 -1.70
CA GLY A 121 6.45 0.23 -2.51
C GLY A 121 7.82 0.02 -1.87
N GLY A 122 8.47 1.08 -1.41
CA GLY A 122 9.79 0.98 -0.79
C GLY A 122 10.51 2.31 -0.62
N LEU A 123 11.77 2.23 -0.24
CA LEU A 123 12.60 3.38 0.12
C LEU A 123 13.81 3.52 -0.81
N HIS A 124 14.19 4.76 -1.08
CA HIS A 124 15.35 5.07 -1.90
C HIS A 124 16.66 4.85 -1.11
N PRO A 125 17.71 4.26 -1.69
CA PRO A 125 18.97 3.94 -1.00
C PRO A 125 19.66 5.12 -0.31
N ARG A 126 19.42 6.33 -0.80
CA ARG A 126 20.05 7.57 -0.29
C ARG A 126 19.23 8.33 0.74
N TRP A 127 18.07 7.85 1.13
CA TRP A 127 17.28 8.51 2.17
C TRP A 127 17.75 8.07 3.55
N ASN A 128 18.54 8.93 4.18
CA ASN A 128 19.17 8.63 5.47
C ASN A 128 18.37 9.17 6.66
N ASP A 129 17.48 10.16 6.43
CA ASP A 129 16.62 10.75 7.46
C ASP A 129 15.15 10.64 7.01
N LEU A 130 14.56 9.50 7.31
CA LEU A 130 13.16 9.22 6.96
C LEU A 130 12.18 10.06 7.79
N ALA A 131 12.55 10.48 9.01
CA ALA A 131 11.69 11.30 9.84
C ALA A 131 11.56 12.72 9.28
N ALA A 132 12.68 13.32 8.88
CA ALA A 132 12.67 14.63 8.21
C ALA A 132 11.95 14.56 6.87
N LEU A 133 12.14 13.47 6.10
CA LEU A 133 11.45 13.25 4.83
C LEU A 133 9.93 13.15 5.03
N ALA A 134 9.46 12.34 5.98
CA ALA A 134 8.05 12.19 6.31
C ALA A 134 7.43 13.54 6.70
N SER A 135 8.05 14.26 7.63
CA SER A 135 7.56 15.58 8.10
C SER A 135 7.47 16.60 6.96
N ARG A 136 8.44 16.57 6.04
CA ARG A 136 8.45 17.49 4.89
C ARG A 136 7.36 17.14 3.87
N LEU A 137 7.11 15.88 3.62
CA LEU A 137 6.05 15.44 2.71
C LEU A 137 4.66 15.73 3.28
N ASP A 138 4.45 15.49 4.57
CA ASP A 138 3.17 15.74 5.25
C ASP A 138 2.84 17.24 5.37
N ALA A 139 3.85 18.10 5.38
CA ALA A 139 3.66 19.56 5.43
C ALA A 139 3.21 20.17 4.09
N GLN A 140 3.26 19.41 3.00
CA GLN A 140 2.87 19.86 1.66
C GLN A 140 1.38 19.57 1.42
N PRO A 141 0.69 20.37 0.58
CA PRO A 141 -0.64 20.00 0.10
C PRO A 141 -0.53 18.74 -0.77
N HIS A 142 -1.38 17.74 -0.49
CA HIS A 142 -1.42 16.49 -1.27
C HIS A 142 -2.20 16.70 -2.58
N ASP A 143 -1.76 17.68 -3.37
CA ASP A 143 -2.33 18.00 -4.69
C ASP A 143 -1.81 17.04 -5.79
N ASP A 144 -2.17 17.30 -7.04
CA ASP A 144 -1.78 16.45 -8.16
C ASP A 144 -0.27 16.51 -8.44
N ASP A 145 0.40 17.61 -8.12
CA ASP A 145 1.85 17.75 -8.29
C ASP A 145 2.61 16.99 -7.18
N TRP A 146 2.11 17.02 -5.94
CA TRP A 146 2.63 16.16 -4.87
C TRP A 146 2.47 14.67 -5.20
N LEU A 147 1.29 14.25 -5.70
CA LEU A 147 1.04 12.86 -6.12
C LEU A 147 1.97 12.40 -7.24
N GLY A 148 2.40 13.32 -8.12
CA GLY A 148 3.36 13.08 -9.21
C GLY A 148 4.82 13.30 -8.85
N GLY A 149 5.11 13.80 -7.66
CA GLY A 149 6.47 14.12 -7.22
C GLY A 149 7.42 12.93 -7.19
N ASP A 150 8.69 13.17 -7.39
CA ASP A 150 9.70 12.09 -7.54
C ASP A 150 9.78 11.17 -6.33
N GLU A 151 9.69 11.71 -5.12
CA GLU A 151 9.77 10.95 -3.87
C GLU A 151 8.53 10.07 -3.68
N VAL A 152 7.33 10.63 -3.87
CA VAL A 152 6.06 9.88 -3.80
C VAL A 152 6.02 8.82 -4.89
N THR A 153 6.47 9.16 -6.10
CA THR A 153 6.59 8.22 -7.22
C THR A 153 7.57 7.09 -6.91
N PHE A 154 8.70 7.39 -6.27
CA PHE A 154 9.64 6.34 -5.86
C PHE A 154 9.02 5.43 -4.81
N MET A 155 8.50 6.00 -3.71
CA MET A 155 7.89 5.26 -2.59
C MET A 155 6.74 4.34 -3.03
N THR A 156 6.01 4.76 -4.07
CA THR A 156 4.82 4.02 -4.50
C THR A 156 5.06 3.05 -5.66
N ARG A 157 6.22 3.09 -6.33
CA ARG A 157 6.45 2.31 -7.55
C ARG A 157 7.73 1.50 -7.57
N VAL A 158 8.61 1.63 -6.58
CA VAL A 158 9.86 0.86 -6.58
C VAL A 158 9.61 -0.61 -6.25
N ARG A 159 10.20 -1.49 -7.04
CA ARG A 159 10.41 -2.91 -6.75
C ARG A 159 11.89 -3.21 -6.72
N CYS A 160 12.57 -2.91 -7.81
CA CYS A 160 14.01 -3.02 -7.94
C CYS A 160 14.61 -1.65 -8.28
N CYS A 161 15.79 -1.38 -7.76
CA CYS A 161 16.61 -0.23 -8.12
C CYS A 161 18.09 -0.65 -8.17
N ASP A 162 18.93 0.23 -8.64
CA ASP A 162 20.37 0.09 -8.44
C ASP A 162 20.82 0.75 -7.13
N ARG A 163 22.10 0.69 -6.83
CA ARG A 163 22.70 1.31 -5.63
C ARG A 163 22.59 2.84 -5.59
N PHE A 164 22.28 3.47 -6.72
CA PHE A 164 22.12 4.92 -6.82
C PHE A 164 20.64 5.37 -6.69
N GLY A 165 19.73 4.40 -6.75
CA GLY A 165 18.29 4.62 -6.67
C GLY A 165 17.59 4.72 -8.02
N ASP A 166 18.27 4.45 -9.13
CA ASP A 166 17.62 4.37 -10.44
C ASP A 166 16.70 3.15 -10.47
N ARG A 167 15.39 3.37 -10.72
CA ARG A 167 14.38 2.31 -10.68
C ARG A 167 14.36 1.49 -11.96
N ALA A 168 14.38 0.17 -11.84
CA ALA A 168 14.05 -0.71 -12.95
C ALA A 168 12.56 -0.64 -13.30
N ARG A 169 12.23 -0.66 -14.59
CA ARG A 169 10.87 -0.94 -15.07
C ARG A 169 10.65 -2.46 -15.07
N PHE A 170 10.53 -3.03 -13.87
CA PHE A 170 10.48 -4.45 -13.64
C PHE A 170 9.30 -4.84 -12.74
N THR A 171 8.57 -5.90 -13.11
CA THR A 171 7.38 -6.39 -12.40
C THR A 171 7.44 -7.87 -12.07
N GLY A 172 8.53 -8.56 -12.45
CA GLY A 172 8.72 -9.99 -12.24
C GLY A 172 9.07 -10.37 -10.80
N ARG A 173 9.56 -11.59 -10.62
CA ARG A 173 9.98 -12.09 -9.30
C ARG A 173 11.31 -11.45 -8.89
N PRO A 174 11.60 -11.31 -7.58
CA PRO A 174 12.87 -10.74 -7.11
C PRO A 174 14.11 -11.41 -7.71
N SER A 175 14.07 -12.74 -7.88
CA SER A 175 15.18 -13.53 -8.49
C SER A 175 15.48 -13.18 -9.95
N ASP A 176 14.53 -12.60 -10.64
CA ASP A 176 14.58 -12.34 -12.08
C ASP A 176 14.98 -10.88 -12.38
N ALA A 177 15.35 -10.11 -11.34
CA ALA A 177 15.75 -8.72 -11.47
C ALA A 177 16.98 -8.62 -12.40
N PRO A 178 16.91 -7.80 -13.48
CA PRO A 178 18.04 -7.69 -14.42
C PRO A 178 19.18 -6.89 -13.80
N PRO A 179 20.45 -7.31 -13.93
CA PRO A 179 21.58 -6.50 -13.51
C PRO A 179 21.57 -5.12 -14.19
N PRO A 180 21.97 -4.03 -13.49
CA PRO A 180 22.56 -3.96 -12.15
C PRO A 180 21.52 -3.83 -11.01
N TYR A 181 20.25 -4.05 -11.29
CA TYR A 181 19.16 -3.84 -10.34
C TYR A 181 19.01 -5.02 -9.38
N ALA A 182 18.62 -4.70 -8.14
CA ALA A 182 18.24 -5.67 -7.11
C ALA A 182 16.95 -5.20 -6.42
N PRO A 183 16.26 -6.05 -5.64
CA PRO A 183 15.20 -5.61 -4.75
C PRO A 183 15.64 -4.39 -3.93
N TRP A 184 14.77 -3.39 -3.83
CA TRP A 184 15.13 -2.11 -3.19
C TRP A 184 15.67 -2.28 -1.77
N ASP A 185 15.16 -3.28 -1.03
CA ASP A 185 15.55 -3.59 0.34
C ASP A 185 16.96 -4.20 0.49
N ALA A 186 17.57 -4.63 -0.61
CA ALA A 186 18.99 -4.99 -0.63
C ALA A 186 19.91 -3.79 -0.35
N TYR A 187 19.41 -2.58 -0.58
CA TYR A 187 20.13 -1.32 -0.35
C TYR A 187 19.63 -0.54 0.88
N TYR A 188 18.62 -1.04 1.58
CA TYR A 188 18.12 -0.39 2.78
C TYR A 188 19.12 -0.55 3.94
N ALA A 189 19.70 0.57 4.38
CA ALA A 189 20.73 0.60 5.42
C ALA A 189 20.19 0.94 6.82
N GLY A 190 18.90 1.34 6.95
CA GLY A 190 18.27 1.63 8.24
C GLY A 190 18.16 0.39 9.14
N ASP A 191 17.90 0.58 10.41
CA ASP A 191 17.75 -0.48 11.42
C ASP A 191 16.29 -0.74 11.81
N GLU A 192 15.36 0.14 11.42
CA GLU A 192 13.93 0.01 11.68
C GLU A 192 13.27 -0.92 10.64
N LEU A 193 12.17 -1.58 11.05
CA LEU A 193 11.38 -2.41 10.15
C LEU A 193 10.63 -1.53 9.13
N VAL A 194 10.65 -1.92 7.86
CA VAL A 194 9.85 -1.31 6.80
C VAL A 194 8.76 -2.26 6.35
N VAL A 195 7.50 -1.89 6.56
CA VAL A 195 6.32 -2.63 6.10
C VAL A 195 5.85 -2.04 4.78
N HIS A 196 5.60 -2.89 3.80
CA HIS A 196 5.24 -2.45 2.45
C HIS A 196 4.31 -3.42 1.73
N GLY A 197 3.74 -2.97 0.61
CA GLY A 197 2.93 -3.72 -0.34
C GLY A 197 3.55 -3.78 -1.75
N HIS A 198 2.72 -3.51 -2.76
CA HIS A 198 3.06 -3.21 -4.15
C HIS A 198 3.63 -4.36 -4.99
N TRP A 199 4.29 -5.33 -4.43
CA TRP A 199 5.02 -6.33 -5.18
C TRP A 199 4.37 -7.72 -5.14
N ALA A 200 3.22 -7.86 -5.79
CA ALA A 200 2.43 -9.10 -5.84
C ALA A 200 3.24 -10.34 -6.22
N MET A 201 4.19 -10.20 -7.17
CA MET A 201 5.07 -11.31 -7.61
C MET A 201 6.09 -11.75 -6.54
N ARG A 202 6.34 -10.93 -5.53
CA ARG A 202 7.16 -11.29 -4.36
C ARG A 202 6.32 -12.05 -3.32
N GLY A 203 5.05 -11.69 -3.20
CA GLY A 203 4.14 -12.24 -2.22
C GLY A 203 4.40 -11.73 -0.79
N HIS A 204 3.74 -12.36 0.18
CA HIS A 204 4.09 -12.14 1.59
C HIS A 204 5.54 -12.52 1.84
N TYR A 205 6.30 -11.60 2.40
CA TYR A 205 7.74 -11.74 2.55
C TYR A 205 8.20 -11.11 3.84
N ARG A 206 9.05 -11.83 4.60
CA ARG A 206 9.71 -11.29 5.78
C ARG A 206 11.22 -11.39 5.60
N GLY A 207 11.84 -10.23 5.44
CA GLY A 207 13.28 -10.06 5.44
C GLY A 207 13.81 -9.65 6.83
N PRO A 208 15.11 -9.42 6.95
CA PRO A 208 15.72 -9.00 8.22
C PRO A 208 15.16 -7.66 8.75
N ARG A 209 14.78 -6.75 7.85
CA ARG A 209 14.30 -5.39 8.16
C ARG A 209 13.13 -4.95 7.28
N THR A 210 12.49 -5.87 6.59
CA THR A 210 11.35 -5.58 5.71
C THR A 210 10.27 -6.62 5.87
N LEU A 211 9.01 -6.19 5.72
CA LEU A 211 7.83 -7.03 5.73
C LEU A 211 6.92 -6.64 4.56
N GLY A 212 6.86 -7.50 3.54
CA GLY A 212 5.95 -7.35 2.43
C GLY A 212 4.59 -7.99 2.72
N LEU A 213 3.50 -7.23 2.59
CA LEU A 213 2.14 -7.69 2.86
C LEU A 213 1.31 -7.91 1.59
N ASP A 214 1.79 -7.52 0.41
CA ASP A 214 1.09 -7.80 -0.85
C ASP A 214 1.16 -9.30 -1.16
N SER A 215 0.10 -10.01 -0.83
CA SER A 215 -0.06 -11.45 -1.05
C SER A 215 -0.85 -11.76 -2.32
N ALA A 216 -0.86 -10.82 -3.28
CA ALA A 216 -1.51 -10.98 -4.58
C ALA A 216 -3.03 -11.27 -4.49
N CYS A 217 -3.74 -10.64 -3.54
CA CYS A 217 -5.16 -10.89 -3.33
C CYS A 217 -5.95 -10.81 -4.63
N VAL A 218 -5.89 -9.69 -5.31
CA VAL A 218 -6.63 -9.45 -6.57
C VAL A 218 -6.29 -10.44 -7.69
N TYR A 219 -5.14 -11.12 -7.61
CA TYR A 219 -4.69 -12.16 -8.55
C TYR A 219 -5.00 -13.58 -8.07
N GLY A 220 -5.89 -13.75 -7.06
CA GLY A 220 -6.32 -15.04 -6.54
C GLY A 220 -5.42 -15.61 -5.43
N GLY A 221 -4.59 -14.77 -4.83
CA GLY A 221 -3.80 -15.08 -3.64
C GLY A 221 -4.58 -14.88 -2.34
N HIS A 222 -4.01 -14.11 -1.41
CA HIS A 222 -4.59 -13.82 -0.09
C HIS A 222 -4.61 -12.32 0.17
N LEU A 223 -5.54 -11.85 1.00
CA LEU A 223 -5.43 -10.56 1.67
C LEU A 223 -4.83 -10.80 3.05
N THR A 224 -3.73 -10.14 3.35
CA THR A 224 -2.93 -10.39 4.54
C THR A 224 -2.92 -9.17 5.44
N ALA A 225 -3.09 -9.36 6.75
CA ALA A 225 -2.91 -8.35 7.79
C ALA A 225 -1.78 -8.75 8.73
N TRP A 226 -1.05 -7.77 9.22
CA TRP A 226 -0.03 -7.90 10.25
C TRP A 226 -0.37 -7.02 11.46
N CYS A 227 -0.26 -7.57 12.65
CA CYS A 227 -0.44 -6.84 13.89
C CYS A 227 0.89 -6.24 14.35
N ILE A 228 0.93 -4.89 14.49
CA ILE A 228 2.11 -4.17 14.95
C ILE A 228 2.48 -4.57 16.39
N ASP A 229 1.48 -4.83 17.24
CA ASP A 229 1.65 -4.93 18.68
C ASP A 229 2.17 -6.31 19.12
N ASP A 230 1.76 -7.39 18.46
CA ASP A 230 2.12 -8.77 18.83
C ASP A 230 2.80 -9.57 17.72
N ASP A 231 3.11 -8.93 16.60
CA ASP A 231 3.80 -9.51 15.43
C ASP A 231 3.02 -10.64 14.71
N ARG A 232 1.74 -10.80 14.99
CA ARG A 232 0.87 -11.81 14.42
C ARG A 232 0.49 -11.46 12.98
N VAL A 233 0.41 -12.48 12.11
CA VAL A 233 -0.04 -12.36 10.72
C VAL A 233 -1.29 -13.20 10.55
N GLU A 234 -2.33 -12.60 9.97
CA GLU A 234 -3.57 -13.26 9.58
C GLU A 234 -3.83 -13.05 8.09
N SER A 235 -4.53 -13.98 7.46
CA SER A 235 -4.84 -13.85 6.04
C SER A 235 -6.11 -14.60 5.65
N VAL A 236 -6.83 -14.04 4.68
CA VAL A 236 -7.98 -14.68 4.07
C VAL A 236 -7.70 -14.95 2.59
N ARG A 237 -8.20 -16.09 2.10
CA ARG A 237 -8.01 -16.45 0.70
C ARG A 237 -8.92 -15.61 -0.21
N CYS A 238 -8.36 -15.13 -1.29
CA CYS A 238 -9.15 -14.48 -2.33
C CYS A 238 -10.16 -15.45 -2.97
N ARG A 239 -11.39 -14.97 -3.15
CA ARG A 239 -12.47 -15.71 -3.80
C ARG A 239 -12.62 -15.36 -5.29
N ILE A 240 -11.85 -14.39 -5.79
CA ILE A 240 -11.82 -14.03 -7.20
C ILE A 240 -11.21 -15.22 -7.97
N PRO A 241 -11.89 -15.73 -9.00
CA PRO A 241 -11.35 -16.83 -9.79
C PRO A 241 -10.00 -16.46 -10.43
N ARG A 242 -9.04 -17.37 -10.43
CA ARG A 242 -7.79 -17.21 -11.19
C ARG A 242 -8.15 -16.98 -12.65
N GLY A 243 -7.63 -15.90 -13.25
CA GLY A 243 -7.95 -15.53 -14.63
C GLY A 243 -9.02 -14.43 -14.77
N TYR A 244 -9.61 -13.94 -13.68
CA TYR A 244 -10.54 -12.79 -13.72
C TYR A 244 -9.94 -11.53 -14.34
N LEU A 245 -8.62 -11.39 -14.30
CA LEU A 245 -7.85 -10.23 -14.77
C LEU A 245 -7.07 -10.49 -16.09
N VAL A 246 -7.38 -11.56 -16.78
CA VAL A 246 -6.81 -11.86 -18.13
C VAL A 246 -7.65 -11.21 -19.21
#